data_8e6034edb226733b5766e4c28c4f00d3
#
_entry.id   8e6034edb226733b5766e4c28c4f00d3
#
_cell.length_a   1.000
_cell.length_b   1.000
_cell.length_c   1.000
_cell.angle_alpha   90.00
_cell.angle_beta   90.00
_cell.angle_gamma   90.00
#
_symmetry.space_group_name_H-M   'P 1'
#
loop_
_entity.id
_entity.type
_entity.pdbx_description
1 polymer ?
#
loop_
_entity_poly.entity_id
_entity_poly.type
_entity_poly.pdbx_seq_one_letter_code
_entity_poly.pdbx_strand_id
1 'polypeptide(L)'
;MMIEIKNLSFSYGKKKQSVFNDFSLTLDKGSVYGLLGKNGTGKSTLLYLMTGLLRPQAGQVLYKGVDVSMRYPLTLQDMFLVPEEFALPSVSLKRYLKLNTPFYPNFSNELLNACLHDFDMNEDIHLGELSMGQKKKVFMCFALATNTSLLVMDEPSNGLDIPSKSQFRKVIASGMTDEKAVIISTHQVRDIDSLLDHVVIIDGTRVLLNESVKTICEKLYFVEQ
;
A
#
# COMPACT_ATOMS: atom_id res chain seq x y z
N MET A 1 -3.08 -10.54 -13.87
CA MET A 1 -2.92 -10.86 -12.45
C MET A 1 -1.67 -10.13 -11.93
N MET A 2 -1.84 -9.32 -10.86
CA MET A 2 -0.75 -8.51 -10.27
C MET A 2 -0.09 -9.26 -9.11
N ILE A 3 -0.90 -9.71 -8.15
CA ILE A 3 -0.49 -10.51 -6.99
C ILE A 3 -1.27 -11.82 -6.97
N GLU A 4 -0.57 -12.93 -6.73
CA GLU A 4 -1.16 -14.24 -6.53
C GLU A 4 -0.54 -14.90 -5.30
N ILE A 5 -1.35 -15.16 -4.30
CA ILE A 5 -0.97 -15.82 -3.05
C ILE A 5 -1.58 -17.22 -3.06
N LYS A 6 -0.74 -18.24 -2.88
CA LYS A 6 -1.13 -19.67 -2.95
C LYS A 6 -0.76 -20.38 -1.67
N ASN A 7 -1.76 -20.89 -0.96
CA ASN A 7 -1.64 -21.78 0.22
C ASN A 7 -0.63 -21.25 1.25
N LEU A 8 -0.65 -19.92 1.46
CA LEU A 8 0.30 -19.19 2.31
C LEU A 8 0.12 -19.59 3.78
N SER A 9 1.23 -19.99 4.43
CA SER A 9 1.28 -20.17 5.88
C SER A 9 2.42 -19.35 6.47
N PHE A 10 2.11 -18.60 7.54
CA PHE A 10 3.07 -17.72 8.20
C PHE A 10 2.77 -17.57 9.70
N SER A 11 3.84 -17.55 10.51
CA SER A 11 3.83 -17.20 11.93
C SER A 11 5.14 -16.49 12.34
N TYR A 12 5.07 -15.58 13.32
CA TYR A 12 6.24 -14.84 13.84
C TYR A 12 7.13 -15.63 14.81
N GLY A 13 7.21 -16.92 14.68
CA GLY A 13 8.10 -17.74 15.50
C GLY A 13 7.51 -19.11 15.73
N LYS A 14 8.36 -20.05 16.14
CA LYS A 14 8.01 -21.49 16.25
C LYS A 14 6.91 -21.82 17.26
N LYS A 15 6.61 -20.93 18.22
CA LYS A 15 5.63 -21.15 19.30
C LYS A 15 4.49 -20.13 19.30
N LYS A 16 4.42 -19.21 18.32
CA LYS A 16 3.36 -18.20 18.26
C LYS A 16 2.19 -18.71 17.42
N GLN A 17 1.01 -18.16 17.70
CA GLN A 17 -0.20 -18.41 16.93
C GLN A 17 0.06 -18.10 15.45
N SER A 18 -0.42 -18.97 14.56
CA SER A 18 -0.32 -18.77 13.12
C SER A 18 -1.09 -17.51 12.72
N VAL A 19 -0.45 -16.62 11.93
CA VAL A 19 -1.11 -15.46 11.34
C VAL A 19 -1.89 -15.87 10.10
N PHE A 20 -1.27 -16.71 9.27
CA PHE A 20 -1.90 -17.29 8.08
C PHE A 20 -1.70 -18.80 8.08
N ASN A 21 -2.73 -19.53 7.64
CA ASN A 21 -2.70 -20.96 7.46
C ASN A 21 -3.55 -21.32 6.23
N ASP A 22 -2.89 -21.81 5.19
CA ASP A 22 -3.51 -22.14 3.89
C ASP A 22 -4.28 -20.97 3.25
N PHE A 23 -3.73 -19.76 3.37
CA PHE A 23 -4.34 -18.54 2.88
C PHE A 23 -4.05 -18.32 1.40
N SER A 24 -5.09 -18.06 0.62
CA SER A 24 -4.97 -17.76 -0.81
C SER A 24 -5.74 -16.50 -1.18
N LEU A 25 -5.15 -15.66 -2.04
CA LEU A 25 -5.73 -14.40 -2.49
C LEU A 25 -5.15 -14.02 -3.86
N THR A 26 -5.98 -13.47 -4.72
CA THR A 26 -5.56 -12.95 -6.03
C THR A 26 -6.01 -11.51 -6.18
N LEU A 27 -5.11 -10.65 -6.68
CA LEU A 27 -5.37 -9.24 -6.96
C LEU A 27 -4.89 -8.91 -8.38
N ASP A 28 -5.70 -8.17 -9.12
CA ASP A 28 -5.39 -7.74 -10.47
C ASP A 28 -4.83 -6.31 -10.52
N LYS A 29 -4.39 -5.86 -11.69
CA LYS A 29 -3.99 -4.49 -11.97
C LYS A 29 -5.21 -3.60 -12.25
N GLY A 30 -4.99 -2.29 -12.32
CA GLY A 30 -6.01 -1.31 -12.69
C GLY A 30 -6.98 -0.95 -11.57
N SER A 31 -6.66 -1.27 -10.30
CA SER A 31 -7.60 -1.07 -9.19
C SER A 31 -6.93 -0.61 -7.89
N VAL A 32 -7.70 0.14 -7.12
CA VAL A 32 -7.39 0.46 -5.72
C VAL A 32 -8.11 -0.54 -4.81
N TYR A 33 -7.35 -1.30 -4.06
CA TYR A 33 -7.83 -2.32 -3.12
C TYR A 33 -7.82 -1.79 -1.69
N GLY A 34 -8.95 -1.85 -1.01
CA GLY A 34 -9.04 -1.68 0.44
C GLY A 34 -8.84 -3.02 1.15
N LEU A 35 -7.71 -3.21 1.83
CA LEU A 35 -7.47 -4.37 2.69
C LEU A 35 -7.98 -4.08 4.10
N LEU A 36 -9.14 -4.63 4.42
CA LEU A 36 -9.88 -4.36 5.64
C LEU A 36 -9.83 -5.54 6.61
N GLY A 37 -9.98 -5.24 7.89
CA GLY A 37 -10.01 -6.23 8.96
C GLY A 37 -9.70 -5.60 10.30
N LYS A 38 -10.05 -6.29 11.38
CA LYS A 38 -9.74 -5.85 12.75
C LYS A 38 -8.23 -5.70 12.97
N ASN A 39 -7.85 -4.99 14.02
CA ASN A 39 -6.44 -4.94 14.41
C ASN A 39 -5.96 -6.33 14.83
N GLY A 40 -4.75 -6.69 14.40
CA GLY A 40 -4.17 -8.01 14.66
C GLY A 40 -4.59 -9.14 13.71
N THR A 41 -5.44 -8.87 12.69
CA THR A 41 -5.83 -9.90 11.70
C THR A 41 -4.74 -10.23 10.67
N GLY A 42 -3.60 -9.54 10.71
CA GLY A 42 -2.48 -9.82 9.81
C GLY A 42 -2.37 -8.91 8.59
N LYS A 43 -3.11 -7.79 8.50
CA LYS A 43 -3.05 -6.86 7.36
C LYS A 43 -1.61 -6.45 7.02
N SER A 44 -0.90 -5.84 7.96
CA SER A 44 0.51 -5.42 7.79
C SER A 44 1.42 -6.60 7.43
N THR A 45 1.20 -7.76 8.07
CA THR A 45 1.95 -8.98 7.77
C THR A 45 1.73 -9.41 6.32
N LEU A 46 0.49 -9.35 5.83
CA LEU A 46 0.17 -9.68 4.44
C LEU A 46 0.87 -8.74 3.47
N LEU A 47 0.85 -7.43 3.74
CA LEU A 47 1.55 -6.43 2.93
C LEU A 47 3.07 -6.68 2.88
N TYR A 48 3.67 -7.06 4.01
CA TYR A 48 5.11 -7.39 4.06
C TYR A 48 5.44 -8.70 3.33
N LEU A 49 4.54 -9.68 3.34
CA LEU A 49 4.68 -10.90 2.54
C LEU A 49 4.53 -10.61 1.04
N MET A 50 3.57 -9.77 0.64
CA MET A 50 3.38 -9.35 -0.76
C MET A 50 4.58 -8.62 -1.35
N THR A 51 5.32 -7.88 -0.51
CA THR A 51 6.50 -7.11 -0.93
C THR A 51 7.84 -7.86 -0.71
N GLY A 52 7.78 -9.12 -0.27
CA GLY A 52 8.96 -9.95 -0.03
C GLY A 52 9.84 -9.48 1.14
N LEU A 53 9.32 -8.63 2.05
CA LEU A 53 9.98 -8.27 3.30
C LEU A 53 9.91 -9.40 4.32
N LEU A 54 8.83 -10.18 4.28
CA LEU A 54 8.69 -11.43 5.03
C LEU A 54 8.66 -12.60 4.05
N ARG A 55 9.13 -13.76 4.52
CA ARG A 55 9.08 -15.03 3.78
C ARG A 55 8.06 -15.96 4.38
N PRO A 56 7.16 -16.56 3.58
CA PRO A 56 6.23 -17.55 4.08
C PRO A 56 6.96 -18.83 4.53
N GLN A 57 6.35 -19.56 5.46
CA GLN A 57 6.83 -20.89 5.89
C GLN A 57 6.36 -21.98 4.95
N ALA A 58 5.20 -21.80 4.31
CA ALA A 58 4.68 -22.66 3.25
C ALA A 58 3.87 -21.81 2.26
N GLY A 59 3.65 -22.33 1.06
CA GLY A 59 3.01 -21.62 -0.03
C GLY A 59 3.95 -20.63 -0.69
N GLN A 60 3.38 -19.73 -1.49
CA GLN A 60 4.16 -18.75 -2.25
C GLN A 60 3.36 -17.47 -2.49
N VAL A 61 4.08 -16.37 -2.71
CA VAL A 61 3.52 -15.09 -3.16
C VAL A 61 4.18 -14.72 -4.47
N LEU A 62 3.37 -14.58 -5.52
CA LEU A 62 3.84 -14.24 -6.86
C LEU A 62 3.43 -12.81 -7.20
N TYR A 63 4.38 -12.02 -7.68
CA TYR A 63 4.16 -10.74 -8.32
C TYR A 63 4.40 -10.88 -9.82
N LYS A 64 3.37 -10.65 -10.64
CA LYS A 64 3.44 -10.86 -12.11
C LYS A 64 4.05 -12.22 -12.47
N GLY A 65 3.70 -13.28 -11.71
CA GLY A 65 4.19 -14.64 -11.89
C GLY A 65 5.58 -14.93 -11.31
N VAL A 66 6.27 -13.97 -10.70
CA VAL A 66 7.60 -14.14 -10.09
C VAL A 66 7.47 -14.22 -8.58
N ASP A 67 8.10 -15.22 -7.96
CA ASP A 67 8.11 -15.36 -6.49
C ASP A 67 8.84 -14.17 -5.84
N VAL A 68 8.14 -13.41 -5.01
CA VAL A 68 8.67 -12.22 -4.33
C VAL A 68 9.77 -12.56 -3.33
N SER A 69 9.79 -13.79 -2.81
CA SER A 69 10.82 -14.25 -1.88
C SER A 69 12.22 -14.32 -2.51
N MET A 70 12.31 -14.39 -3.84
CA MET A 70 13.56 -14.35 -4.60
C MET A 70 14.20 -12.96 -4.60
N ARG A 71 13.42 -11.90 -4.32
CA ARG A 71 13.87 -10.51 -4.20
C ARG A 71 14.72 -10.03 -5.39
N TYR A 72 14.35 -10.41 -6.58
CA TYR A 72 15.04 -9.95 -7.79
C TYR A 72 14.96 -8.41 -7.90
N PRO A 73 16.06 -7.73 -8.26
CA PRO A 73 16.05 -6.26 -8.42
C PRO A 73 14.95 -5.77 -9.36
N LEU A 74 14.72 -6.46 -10.48
CA LEU A 74 13.66 -6.13 -11.44
C LEU A 74 12.24 -6.21 -10.82
N THR A 75 12.02 -7.10 -9.86
CA THR A 75 10.76 -7.20 -9.15
C THR A 75 10.64 -6.10 -8.10
N LEU A 76 11.72 -5.87 -7.32
CA LEU A 76 11.69 -4.90 -6.22
C LEU A 76 11.58 -3.46 -6.71
N GLN A 77 12.17 -3.11 -7.85
CA GLN A 77 12.08 -1.75 -8.41
C GLN A 77 10.68 -1.40 -8.94
N ASP A 78 9.81 -2.39 -9.12
CA ASP A 78 8.44 -2.23 -9.64
C ASP A 78 7.37 -2.33 -8.55
N MET A 79 7.79 -2.33 -7.27
CA MET A 79 6.89 -2.27 -6.12
C MET A 79 7.41 -1.30 -5.06
N PHE A 80 6.49 -0.66 -4.34
CA PHE A 80 6.82 0.22 -3.23
C PHE A 80 5.90 -0.04 -2.03
N LEU A 81 6.46 -0.04 -0.82
CA LEU A 81 5.71 -0.15 0.43
C LEU A 81 5.86 1.12 1.24
N VAL A 82 4.73 1.70 1.62
CA VAL A 82 4.63 2.73 2.66
C VAL A 82 4.17 2.05 3.95
N PRO A 83 5.05 1.79 4.92
CA PRO A 83 4.64 1.20 6.19
C PRO A 83 3.93 2.23 7.08
N GLU A 84 3.17 1.78 8.06
CA GLU A 84 2.48 2.66 9.03
C GLU A 84 3.47 3.52 9.80
N GLU A 85 4.56 2.90 10.30
CA GLU A 85 5.65 3.58 10.99
C GLU A 85 6.92 3.56 10.15
N PHE A 86 7.56 4.72 10.01
CA PHE A 86 8.81 4.88 9.29
C PHE A 86 9.60 6.06 9.82
N ALA A 87 10.88 6.08 9.53
CA ALA A 87 11.77 7.20 9.82
C ALA A 87 12.38 7.74 8.53
N LEU A 88 12.34 9.06 8.34
CA LEU A 88 13.09 9.73 7.29
C LEU A 88 14.42 10.27 7.86
N PRO A 89 15.51 10.19 7.09
CA PRO A 89 16.81 10.72 7.53
C PRO A 89 16.76 12.26 7.61
N SER A 90 17.58 12.84 8.49
CA SER A 90 17.71 14.30 8.61
C SER A 90 18.59 14.87 7.49
N VAL A 91 18.03 14.96 6.30
CA VAL A 91 18.66 15.50 5.09
C VAL A 91 17.66 16.34 4.29
N SER A 92 18.13 17.14 3.32
CA SER A 92 17.22 17.82 2.38
C SER A 92 16.49 16.81 1.50
N LEU A 93 15.26 17.15 1.07
CA LEU A 93 14.48 16.36 0.11
C LEU A 93 15.31 16.07 -1.15
N LYS A 94 15.99 17.07 -1.70
CA LYS A 94 16.88 16.93 -2.87
C LYS A 94 17.95 15.84 -2.66
N ARG A 95 18.56 15.78 -1.47
CA ARG A 95 19.55 14.74 -1.15
C ARG A 95 18.88 13.36 -1.03
N TYR A 96 17.72 13.30 -0.41
CA TYR A 96 16.94 12.07 -0.29
C TYR A 96 16.59 11.52 -1.67
N LEU A 97 16.08 12.37 -2.57
CA LEU A 97 15.77 12.01 -3.95
C LEU A 97 16.99 11.47 -4.67
N LYS A 98 18.10 12.21 -4.65
CA LYS A 98 19.37 11.79 -5.31
C LYS A 98 19.81 10.39 -4.90
N LEU A 99 19.57 9.98 -3.65
CA LEU A 99 19.99 8.68 -3.12
C LEU A 99 19.01 7.55 -3.42
N ASN A 100 17.71 7.86 -3.57
CA ASN A 100 16.67 6.83 -3.64
C ASN A 100 16.08 6.65 -5.04
N THR A 101 16.02 7.71 -5.87
CA THR A 101 15.46 7.61 -7.23
C THR A 101 16.17 6.61 -8.14
N PRO A 102 17.49 6.36 -8.02
CA PRO A 102 18.15 5.35 -8.87
C PRO A 102 17.61 3.92 -8.71
N PHE A 103 16.90 3.62 -7.63
CA PHE A 103 16.27 2.32 -7.42
C PHE A 103 14.94 2.16 -8.15
N TYR A 104 14.38 3.26 -8.70
CA TYR A 104 13.06 3.30 -9.34
C TYR A 104 13.18 3.87 -10.75
N PRO A 105 13.39 3.04 -11.77
CA PRO A 105 13.65 3.50 -13.15
C PRO A 105 12.53 4.35 -13.75
N ASN A 106 11.29 4.16 -13.27
CA ASN A 106 10.11 4.90 -13.73
C ASN A 106 9.81 6.15 -12.88
N PHE A 107 10.75 6.57 -12.02
CA PHE A 107 10.53 7.72 -11.15
C PHE A 107 10.18 8.98 -11.96
N SER A 108 9.08 9.65 -11.57
CA SER A 108 8.60 10.87 -12.22
C SER A 108 8.72 12.07 -11.30
N ASN A 109 9.59 13.03 -11.68
CA ASN A 109 9.64 14.31 -11.00
C ASN A 109 8.34 15.12 -11.16
N GLU A 110 7.64 14.94 -12.27
CA GLU A 110 6.36 15.63 -12.53
C GLU A 110 5.30 15.16 -11.52
N LEU A 111 5.20 13.82 -11.29
CA LEU A 111 4.32 13.26 -10.26
C LEU A 111 4.72 13.73 -8.86
N LEU A 112 6.02 13.78 -8.55
CA LEU A 112 6.50 14.27 -7.26
C LEU A 112 6.04 15.70 -7.02
N ASN A 113 6.30 16.59 -7.98
CA ASN A 113 6.00 18.02 -7.86
C ASN A 113 4.49 18.28 -7.80
N ALA A 114 3.70 17.56 -8.60
CA ALA A 114 2.24 17.61 -8.53
C ALA A 114 1.72 17.16 -7.15
N CYS A 115 2.26 16.08 -6.60
CA CYS A 115 1.88 15.58 -5.28
C CYS A 115 2.28 16.55 -4.16
N LEU A 116 3.48 17.10 -4.21
CA LEU A 116 3.92 18.10 -3.22
C LEU A 116 3.02 19.34 -3.27
N HIS A 117 2.70 19.83 -4.47
CA HIS A 117 1.77 20.95 -4.64
C HIS A 117 0.38 20.65 -4.08
N ASP A 118 -0.17 19.46 -4.36
CA ASP A 118 -1.48 19.06 -3.84
C ASP A 118 -1.52 18.94 -2.31
N PHE A 119 -0.37 18.70 -1.67
CA PHE A 119 -0.24 18.69 -0.20
C PHE A 119 0.22 20.04 0.39
N ASP A 120 0.24 21.11 -0.40
CA ASP A 120 0.72 22.45 -0.01
C ASP A 120 2.16 22.41 0.53
N MET A 121 3.02 21.61 -0.08
CA MET A 121 4.41 21.44 0.32
C MET A 121 5.35 21.98 -0.77
N ASN A 122 6.50 22.53 -0.33
CA ASN A 122 7.56 23.10 -1.20
C ASN A 122 8.65 22.04 -1.46
N GLU A 123 9.47 22.27 -2.47
CA GLU A 123 10.58 21.37 -2.79
C GLU A 123 11.81 21.60 -1.89
N ASP A 124 11.98 22.81 -1.35
CA ASP A 124 13.10 23.17 -0.47
C ASP A 124 12.81 22.76 0.98
N ILE A 125 12.73 21.44 1.20
CA ILE A 125 12.38 20.84 2.49
C ILE A 125 13.60 20.14 3.10
N HIS A 126 13.82 20.37 4.40
CA HIS A 126 14.69 19.54 5.22
C HIS A 126 13.87 18.53 6.01
N LEU A 127 14.03 17.23 5.69
CA LEU A 127 13.17 16.14 6.21
C LEU A 127 13.23 16.00 7.74
N GLY A 128 14.36 16.40 8.35
CA GLY A 128 14.51 16.37 9.80
C GLY A 128 13.63 17.37 10.55
N GLU A 129 13.25 18.46 9.90
CA GLU A 129 12.48 19.58 10.49
C GLU A 129 10.95 19.38 10.38
N LEU A 130 10.53 18.40 9.61
CA LEU A 130 9.12 18.13 9.38
C LEU A 130 8.43 17.50 10.58
N SER A 131 7.18 17.88 10.81
CA SER A 131 6.27 17.14 11.69
C SER A 131 6.00 15.74 11.13
N MET A 132 5.49 14.81 11.96
CA MET A 132 5.16 13.46 11.49
C MET A 132 4.14 13.45 10.36
N GLY A 133 3.12 14.30 10.42
CA GLY A 133 2.13 14.44 9.34
C GLY A 133 2.76 14.93 8.03
N GLN A 134 3.66 15.92 8.10
CA GLN A 134 4.39 16.41 6.93
C GLN A 134 5.36 15.37 6.37
N LYS A 135 6.08 14.61 7.24
CA LYS A 135 6.91 13.48 6.82
C LYS A 135 6.09 12.45 6.06
N LYS A 136 4.89 12.15 6.55
CA LYS A 136 3.98 11.21 5.91
C LYS A 136 3.55 11.69 4.52
N LYS A 137 3.19 12.97 4.38
CA LYS A 137 2.87 13.58 3.09
C LYS A 137 4.03 13.47 2.09
N VAL A 138 5.24 13.89 2.49
CA VAL A 138 6.43 13.80 1.62
C VAL A 138 6.75 12.36 1.23
N PHE A 139 6.64 11.43 2.17
CA PHE A 139 6.92 10.03 1.89
C PHE A 139 5.89 9.41 0.93
N MET A 140 4.61 9.79 1.04
CA MET A 140 3.58 9.41 0.08
C MET A 140 3.84 10.03 -1.31
N CYS A 141 4.25 11.31 -1.38
CA CYS A 141 4.65 11.93 -2.65
C CYS A 141 5.79 11.17 -3.31
N PHE A 142 6.81 10.80 -2.54
CA PHE A 142 7.91 9.98 -3.05
C PHE A 142 7.41 8.62 -3.54
N ALA A 143 6.58 7.94 -2.74
CA ALA A 143 6.03 6.62 -3.07
C ALA A 143 5.26 6.64 -4.40
N LEU A 144 4.40 7.63 -4.62
CA LEU A 144 3.65 7.78 -5.87
C LEU A 144 4.58 8.13 -7.04
N ALA A 145 5.58 8.99 -6.79
CA ALA A 145 6.55 9.40 -7.78
C ALA A 145 7.48 8.26 -8.23
N THR A 146 7.65 7.18 -7.43
CA THR A 146 8.38 5.98 -7.88
C THR A 146 7.74 5.37 -9.11
N ASN A 147 6.47 5.66 -9.35
CA ASN A 147 5.69 5.21 -10.50
C ASN A 147 5.72 3.70 -10.70
N THR A 148 5.78 2.96 -9.58
CA THR A 148 5.78 1.50 -9.54
C THR A 148 4.42 0.93 -9.92
N SER A 149 4.38 -0.27 -10.51
CA SER A 149 3.12 -0.94 -10.85
C SER A 149 2.37 -1.43 -9.59
N LEU A 150 3.08 -1.74 -8.51
CA LEU A 150 2.47 -2.12 -7.24
C LEU A 150 2.85 -1.13 -6.14
N LEU A 151 1.85 -0.42 -5.62
CA LEU A 151 1.99 0.45 -4.47
C LEU A 151 1.20 -0.11 -3.29
N VAL A 152 1.88 -0.37 -2.19
CA VAL A 152 1.29 -0.96 -0.99
C VAL A 152 1.41 0.04 0.15
N MET A 153 0.31 0.33 0.86
CA MET A 153 0.28 1.31 1.93
C MET A 153 -0.38 0.74 3.18
N ASP A 154 0.33 0.82 4.30
CA ASP A 154 -0.17 0.36 5.59
C ASP A 154 -0.66 1.56 6.42
N GLU A 155 -1.98 1.64 6.67
CA GLU A 155 -2.65 2.70 7.44
C GLU A 155 -2.20 4.12 7.03
N PRO A 156 -2.18 4.49 5.73
CA PRO A 156 -1.57 5.73 5.27
C PRO A 156 -2.29 7.00 5.76
N SER A 157 -3.59 6.93 6.04
CA SER A 157 -4.40 8.07 6.52
C SER A 157 -4.28 8.32 8.03
N ASN A 158 -3.69 7.38 8.78
CA ASN A 158 -3.50 7.56 10.23
C ASN A 158 -2.63 8.77 10.54
N GLY A 159 -3.12 9.64 11.44
CA GLY A 159 -2.40 10.86 11.85
C GLY A 159 -2.46 12.01 10.84
N LEU A 160 -3.22 11.89 9.76
CA LEU A 160 -3.55 12.99 8.87
C LEU A 160 -4.80 13.73 9.38
N ASP A 161 -4.81 15.05 9.25
CA ASP A 161 -5.99 15.89 9.47
C ASP A 161 -7.01 15.73 8.31
N ILE A 162 -8.23 16.23 8.50
CA ILE A 162 -9.32 16.09 7.52
C ILE A 162 -8.96 16.66 6.15
N PRO A 163 -8.38 17.87 6.02
CA PRO A 163 -7.94 18.38 4.73
C PRO A 163 -6.90 17.47 4.06
N SER A 164 -5.91 16.98 4.81
CA SER A 164 -4.86 16.10 4.29
C SER A 164 -5.38 14.74 3.83
N LYS A 165 -6.43 14.20 4.49
CA LYS A 165 -7.11 13.00 4.01
C LYS A 165 -7.79 13.21 2.66
N SER A 166 -8.36 14.40 2.43
CA SER A 166 -8.95 14.76 1.13
C SER A 166 -7.88 14.90 0.06
N GLN A 167 -6.77 15.58 0.38
CA GLN A 167 -5.62 15.69 -0.51
C GLN A 167 -5.02 14.32 -0.86
N PHE A 168 -4.89 13.44 0.15
CA PHE A 168 -4.44 12.05 -0.05
C PHE A 168 -5.27 11.30 -1.08
N ARG A 169 -6.62 11.35 -0.95
CA ARG A 169 -7.50 10.70 -1.93
C ARG A 169 -7.30 11.23 -3.34
N LYS A 170 -7.21 12.56 -3.51
CA LYS A 170 -6.97 13.20 -4.80
C LYS A 170 -5.65 12.74 -5.42
N VAL A 171 -4.59 12.72 -4.64
CA VAL A 171 -3.24 12.35 -5.09
C VAL A 171 -3.17 10.88 -5.51
N ILE A 172 -3.80 9.96 -4.76
CA ILE A 172 -3.88 8.54 -5.15
C ILE A 172 -4.67 8.38 -6.45
N ALA A 173 -5.86 9.00 -6.55
CA ALA A 173 -6.69 8.90 -7.75
C ALA A 173 -5.96 9.42 -9.00
N SER A 174 -5.23 10.54 -8.90
CA SER A 174 -4.49 11.10 -10.03
C SER A 174 -3.28 10.25 -10.46
N GLY A 175 -2.73 9.45 -9.55
CA GLY A 175 -1.60 8.56 -9.83
C GLY A 175 -1.98 7.18 -10.38
N MET A 176 -3.27 6.85 -10.47
CA MET A 176 -3.75 5.55 -10.96
C MET A 176 -3.67 5.42 -12.48
N THR A 177 -3.42 4.20 -12.93
CA THR A 177 -3.47 3.78 -14.35
C THR A 177 -3.95 2.33 -14.42
N ASP A 178 -4.36 1.87 -15.60
CA ASP A 178 -4.81 0.48 -15.83
C ASP A 178 -3.73 -0.59 -15.57
N GLU A 179 -2.46 -0.17 -15.50
CA GLU A 179 -1.32 -1.07 -15.25
C GLU A 179 -0.91 -1.11 -13.77
N LYS A 180 -1.45 -0.22 -12.93
CA LYS A 180 -1.11 -0.15 -11.50
C LYS A 180 -2.10 -0.89 -10.63
N ALA A 181 -1.63 -1.35 -9.48
CA ALA A 181 -2.46 -1.74 -8.35
C ALA A 181 -2.01 -0.97 -7.11
N VAL A 182 -2.96 -0.40 -6.39
CA VAL A 182 -2.72 0.24 -5.10
C VAL A 182 -3.46 -0.56 -4.04
N ILE A 183 -2.74 -1.02 -3.00
CA ILE A 183 -3.32 -1.77 -1.89
C ILE A 183 -3.19 -0.92 -0.64
N ILE A 184 -4.31 -0.57 -0.02
CA ILE A 184 -4.36 0.26 1.18
C ILE A 184 -4.95 -0.57 2.32
N SER A 185 -4.14 -0.87 3.34
CA SER A 185 -4.69 -1.41 4.58
C SER A 185 -5.28 -0.28 5.41
N THR A 186 -6.44 -0.51 5.98
CA THR A 186 -7.02 0.40 6.96
C THR A 186 -8.08 -0.27 7.83
N HIS A 187 -8.27 0.28 9.03
CA HIS A 187 -9.42 0.02 9.89
C HIS A 187 -10.43 1.18 9.85
N GLN A 188 -10.11 2.29 9.15
CA GLN A 188 -10.95 3.48 8.99
C GLN A 188 -11.40 3.63 7.52
N VAL A 189 -12.36 2.80 7.11
CA VAL A 189 -12.85 2.74 5.71
C VAL A 189 -13.28 4.10 5.18
N ARG A 190 -13.92 4.93 6.02
CA ARG A 190 -14.42 6.27 5.65
C ARG A 190 -13.33 7.21 5.10
N ASP A 191 -12.07 6.95 5.43
CA ASP A 191 -10.97 7.78 4.96
C ASP A 191 -10.65 7.54 3.47
N ILE A 192 -11.01 6.37 2.94
CA ILE A 192 -10.64 5.93 1.61
C ILE A 192 -11.79 5.36 0.77
N ASP A 193 -13.03 5.35 1.28
CA ASP A 193 -14.19 4.73 0.64
C ASP A 193 -14.41 5.18 -0.80
N SER A 194 -14.25 6.47 -1.08
CA SER A 194 -14.40 7.06 -2.40
C SER A 194 -13.26 6.72 -3.38
N LEU A 195 -12.19 6.07 -2.91
CA LEU A 195 -11.06 5.63 -3.74
C LEU A 195 -11.17 4.18 -4.18
N LEU A 196 -11.94 3.37 -3.44
CA LEU A 196 -11.88 1.93 -3.58
C LEU A 196 -12.62 1.43 -4.82
N ASP A 197 -11.93 0.63 -5.64
CA ASP A 197 -12.53 -0.19 -6.69
C ASP A 197 -12.88 -1.57 -6.17
N HIS A 198 -12.08 -2.11 -5.25
CA HIS A 198 -12.21 -3.43 -4.66
C HIS A 198 -12.07 -3.42 -3.14
N VAL A 199 -12.80 -4.31 -2.48
CA VAL A 199 -12.72 -4.53 -1.03
C VAL A 199 -12.29 -5.97 -0.76
N VAL A 200 -11.21 -6.11 0.02
CA VAL A 200 -10.73 -7.38 0.55
C VAL A 200 -10.86 -7.34 2.06
N ILE A 201 -11.70 -8.20 2.63
CA ILE A 201 -11.87 -8.32 4.09
C ILE A 201 -11.19 -9.60 4.54
N ILE A 202 -10.26 -9.47 5.49
CA ILE A 202 -9.58 -10.62 6.08
C ILE A 202 -9.88 -10.73 7.58
N ASP A 203 -9.99 -11.97 8.05
CA ASP A 203 -10.07 -12.30 9.47
C ASP A 203 -9.13 -13.48 9.77
N GLY A 204 -7.93 -13.16 10.24
CA GLY A 204 -6.88 -14.14 10.46
C GLY A 204 -6.55 -14.92 9.18
N THR A 205 -6.84 -16.22 9.21
CA THR A 205 -6.48 -17.13 8.11
C THR A 205 -7.45 -17.14 6.94
N ARG A 206 -8.51 -16.32 6.95
CA ARG A 206 -9.58 -16.39 5.95
C ARG A 206 -9.79 -15.05 5.24
N VAL A 207 -10.03 -15.14 3.93
CA VAL A 207 -10.64 -14.07 3.15
C VAL A 207 -12.15 -14.17 3.33
N LEU A 208 -12.74 -13.16 3.98
CA LEU A 208 -14.20 -13.09 4.18
C LEU A 208 -14.91 -12.49 2.97
N LEU A 209 -14.26 -11.56 2.29
CA LEU A 209 -14.78 -10.89 1.10
C LEU A 209 -13.59 -10.53 0.18
N ASN A 210 -13.76 -10.72 -1.11
CA ASN A 210 -12.89 -10.19 -2.17
C ASN A 210 -13.75 -9.87 -3.37
N GLU A 211 -14.29 -8.65 -3.41
CA GLU A 211 -15.27 -8.24 -4.42
C GLU A 211 -15.07 -6.78 -4.84
N SER A 212 -15.48 -6.45 -6.07
CA SER A 212 -15.52 -5.06 -6.50
C SER A 212 -16.60 -4.28 -5.74
N VAL A 213 -16.36 -2.99 -5.51
CA VAL A 213 -17.35 -2.08 -4.88
C VAL A 213 -18.65 -2.09 -5.69
N LYS A 214 -18.55 -2.13 -7.01
CA LYS A 214 -19.71 -2.27 -7.90
C LYS A 214 -20.55 -3.50 -7.57
N THR A 215 -19.91 -4.67 -7.47
CA THR A 215 -20.60 -5.94 -7.14
C THR A 215 -21.22 -5.89 -5.75
N ILE A 216 -20.53 -5.26 -4.78
CA ILE A 216 -21.05 -5.09 -3.42
C ILE A 216 -22.33 -4.23 -3.46
N CYS A 217 -22.30 -3.09 -4.14
CA CYS A 217 -23.46 -2.20 -4.28
C CYS A 217 -24.65 -2.83 -5.03
N GLU A 218 -24.38 -3.74 -5.96
CA GLU A 218 -25.44 -4.47 -6.69
C GLU A 218 -26.09 -5.59 -5.85
N LYS A 219 -25.34 -6.20 -4.93
CA LYS A 219 -25.80 -7.36 -4.12
C LYS A 219 -26.34 -6.99 -2.74
N LEU A 220 -25.95 -5.86 -2.19
CA LEU A 220 -26.32 -5.45 -0.81
C LEU A 220 -27.29 -4.26 -0.85
N TYR A 221 -28.46 -4.46 -0.25
CA TYR A 221 -29.41 -3.40 0.06
C TYR A 221 -29.28 -3.04 1.55
N PHE A 222 -28.93 -1.79 1.85
CA PHE A 222 -28.93 -1.29 3.21
C PHE A 222 -30.33 -0.71 3.47
N VAL A 223 -31.04 -1.27 4.46
CA VAL A 223 -32.34 -0.75 4.93
C VAL A 223 -32.08 -0.09 6.28
N GLU A 224 -32.30 1.22 6.36
CA GLU A 224 -32.39 1.91 7.67
C GLU A 224 -33.71 1.47 8.33
N GLN A 225 -33.60 0.89 9.53
CA GLN A 225 -34.74 0.55 10.41
C GLN A 225 -34.96 1.66 11.41
#